data_ebbe9fc1b99e44e6d015a315c57dd4e5
#
_entry.id   ebbe9fc1b99e44e6d015a315c57dd4e5
#
_cell.length_a   1.000
_cell.length_b   1.000
_cell.length_c   1.000
_cell.angle_alpha   90.00
_cell.angle_beta   90.00
_cell.angle_gamma   90.00
#
_symmetry.space_group_name_H-M   'P 1'
#
loop_
_entity.id
_entity.type
_entity.pdbx_description
1 polymer ?
#
loop_
_entity_poly.entity_id
_entity_poly.type
_entity_poly.pdbx_seq_one_letter_code
_entity_poly.pdbx_strand_id
1 'polypeptide(L)'
;MDIIKYDVYRGPNIGIFTSVNDKFVFVPNGFAKTKAENLAHYLQTEYLMTPVANTRLLGILMVLNNHGILLPRTSSPEEITNLRKCTDLNVKILDTKYNALGNLISVNDKGGIVSPIIEKEYVKEIEDVL
;
A
#
# COMPACT_ATOMS: atom_id res chain seq x y z
N MET A 1 11.27 19.14 8.82
CA MET A 1 11.16 17.77 8.23
C MET A 1 12.52 17.13 8.24
N ASP A 2 12.64 15.99 8.89
CA ASP A 2 13.89 15.24 8.92
C ASP A 2 13.95 14.26 7.74
N ILE A 3 15.14 14.09 7.16
CA ILE A 3 15.36 13.16 6.06
C ILE A 3 16.41 12.15 6.50
N ILE A 4 16.08 10.88 6.41
CA ILE A 4 16.99 9.78 6.72
C ILE A 4 17.36 8.99 5.47
N LYS A 5 18.53 8.38 5.51
CA LYS A 5 18.91 7.35 4.55
C LYS A 5 18.47 6.00 5.08
N TYR A 6 17.77 5.25 4.25
CA TYR A 6 17.20 3.95 4.59
C TYR A 6 17.36 2.96 3.43
N ASP A 7 17.52 1.70 3.74
CA ASP A 7 17.59 0.64 2.74
C ASP A 7 16.56 -0.45 3.06
N VAL A 8 16.05 -1.11 2.04
CA VAL A 8 15.18 -2.27 2.16
C VAL A 8 15.83 -3.46 1.48
N TYR A 9 15.98 -4.56 2.22
CA TYR A 9 16.69 -5.76 1.74
C TYR A 9 18.09 -5.47 1.18
N ARG A 10 18.82 -4.55 1.82
CA ARG A 10 20.14 -4.06 1.38
C ARG A 10 20.14 -3.41 0.00
N GLY A 11 18.97 -2.98 -0.46
CA GLY A 11 18.79 -2.32 -1.76
C GLY A 11 18.25 -0.90 -1.64
N PRO A 12 18.40 -0.09 -2.69
CA PRO A 12 18.01 1.31 -2.68
C PRO A 12 16.51 1.54 -2.91
N ASN A 13 15.76 0.51 -3.29
CA ASN A 13 14.38 0.62 -3.75
C ASN A 13 13.39 0.52 -2.57
N ILE A 14 13.11 1.61 -1.91
CA ILE A 14 12.20 1.67 -0.75
C ILE A 14 10.74 1.53 -1.19
N GLY A 15 10.32 2.32 -2.17
CA GLY A 15 8.94 2.40 -2.62
C GLY A 15 8.40 1.15 -3.33
N ILE A 16 9.25 0.20 -3.68
CA ILE A 16 8.82 -1.11 -4.19
C ILE A 16 8.19 -1.95 -3.09
N PHE A 17 8.74 -1.87 -1.88
CA PHE A 17 8.42 -2.78 -0.77
C PHE A 17 7.54 -2.15 0.30
N THR A 18 7.40 -0.83 0.33
CA THR A 18 6.70 -0.12 1.40
C THR A 18 5.61 0.80 0.85
N SER A 19 4.57 0.99 1.64
CA SER A 19 3.52 1.99 1.40
C SER A 19 3.19 2.68 2.71
N VAL A 20 2.78 3.95 2.65
CA VAL A 20 2.58 4.75 3.85
C VAL A 20 1.41 5.72 3.69
N ASN A 21 0.67 5.92 4.78
CA ASN A 21 -0.24 7.05 4.97
C ASN A 21 0.11 7.76 6.30
N ASP A 22 -0.73 8.66 6.77
CA ASP A 22 -0.41 9.44 7.98
C ASP A 22 -0.38 8.59 9.26
N LYS A 23 -1.01 7.42 9.28
CA LYS A 23 -1.14 6.57 10.46
C LYS A 23 -0.27 5.31 10.42
N PHE A 24 -0.10 4.73 9.23
CA PHE A 24 0.54 3.44 9.06
C PHE A 24 1.65 3.46 8.01
N VAL A 25 2.73 2.75 8.30
CA VAL A 25 3.68 2.27 7.29
C VAL A 25 3.52 0.77 7.13
N PHE A 26 3.24 0.34 5.92
CA PHE A 26 3.09 -1.08 5.56
C PHE A 26 4.42 -1.62 5.08
N VAL A 27 4.84 -2.73 5.66
CA VAL A 27 6.08 -3.44 5.31
C VAL A 27 5.78 -4.91 5.01
N PRO A 28 6.62 -5.58 4.20
CA PRO A 28 6.38 -6.98 3.85
C PRO A 28 6.47 -7.92 5.06
N ASN A 29 5.76 -9.04 4.98
CA ASN A 29 5.94 -10.14 5.93
C ASN A 29 7.41 -10.60 5.97
N GLY A 30 7.92 -10.87 7.17
CA GLY A 30 9.32 -11.26 7.37
C GLY A 30 10.32 -10.11 7.32
N PHE A 31 9.85 -8.87 7.21
CA PHE A 31 10.69 -7.69 7.34
C PHE A 31 11.30 -7.64 8.75
N ALA A 32 12.55 -7.20 8.86
CA ALA A 32 13.23 -7.13 10.16
C ALA A 32 12.47 -6.18 11.10
N LYS A 33 12.03 -6.69 12.25
CA LYS A 33 11.20 -5.96 13.22
C LYS A 33 11.85 -4.65 13.65
N THR A 34 13.14 -4.67 14.00
CA THR A 34 13.87 -3.46 14.40
C THR A 34 13.90 -2.40 13.30
N LYS A 35 14.05 -2.81 12.04
CA LYS A 35 14.00 -1.88 10.90
C LYS A 35 12.60 -1.29 10.71
N ALA A 36 11.55 -2.10 10.89
CA ALA A 36 10.17 -1.64 10.81
C ALA A 36 9.85 -0.63 11.92
N GLU A 37 10.27 -0.92 13.15
CA GLU A 37 10.11 -0.01 14.30
C GLU A 37 10.83 1.32 14.08
N ASN A 38 12.07 1.30 13.59
CA ASN A 38 12.82 2.50 13.27
C ASN A 38 12.14 3.33 12.17
N LEU A 39 11.67 2.67 11.11
CA LEU A 39 10.97 3.33 10.02
C LEU A 39 9.68 4.01 10.51
N ALA A 40 8.88 3.30 11.29
CA ALA A 40 7.66 3.84 11.91
C ALA A 40 7.94 5.03 12.82
N HIS A 41 9.01 4.95 13.63
CA HIS A 41 9.44 6.05 14.49
C HIS A 41 9.79 7.31 13.68
N TYR A 42 10.59 7.16 12.63
CA TYR A 42 10.96 8.28 11.76
C TYR A 42 9.78 8.91 11.04
N LEU A 43 8.84 8.08 10.58
CA LEU A 43 7.65 8.54 9.88
C LEU A 43 6.53 8.98 10.83
N GLN A 44 6.70 8.78 12.14
CA GLN A 44 5.68 9.05 13.19
C GLN A 44 4.37 8.28 12.91
N THR A 45 4.50 7.02 12.53
CA THR A 45 3.40 6.10 12.19
C THR A 45 3.48 4.83 13.03
N GLU A 46 2.45 4.01 12.94
CA GLU A 46 2.51 2.60 13.33
C GLU A 46 2.98 1.74 12.15
N TYR A 47 3.69 0.62 12.39
CA TYR A 47 4.00 -0.29 11.30
C TYR A 47 3.04 -1.49 11.26
N LEU A 48 2.73 -1.95 10.07
CA LEU A 48 1.97 -3.18 9.83
C LEU A 48 2.73 -4.08 8.86
N MET A 49 2.95 -5.31 9.27
CA MET A 49 3.51 -6.35 8.39
C MET A 49 2.39 -7.06 7.66
N THR A 50 2.44 -7.09 6.35
CA THR A 50 1.43 -7.74 5.50
C THR A 50 2.05 -8.21 4.19
N PRO A 51 1.62 -9.34 3.63
CA PRO A 51 1.84 -9.63 2.22
C PRO A 51 0.79 -8.91 1.37
N VAL A 52 1.05 -8.74 0.09
CA VAL A 52 0.05 -8.37 -0.92
C VAL A 52 0.22 -9.34 -2.09
N ALA A 53 -0.85 -10.03 -2.45
CA ALA A 53 -0.84 -11.12 -3.45
C ALA A 53 0.26 -12.17 -3.16
N ASN A 54 0.45 -12.48 -1.88
CA ASN A 54 1.50 -13.38 -1.39
C ASN A 54 2.92 -12.98 -1.80
N THR A 55 3.16 -11.68 -1.96
CA THR A 55 4.47 -11.12 -2.33
C THR A 55 4.94 -10.08 -1.34
N ARG A 56 6.18 -9.59 -1.55
CA ARG A 56 6.79 -8.48 -0.81
C ARG A 56 6.64 -7.12 -1.52
N LEU A 57 5.99 -7.07 -2.66
CA LEU A 57 5.97 -5.91 -3.56
C LEU A 57 4.83 -4.95 -3.24
N LEU A 58 4.73 -4.53 -1.97
CA LEU A 58 3.62 -3.73 -1.48
C LEU A 58 3.43 -2.42 -2.27
N GLY A 59 4.50 -1.68 -2.47
CA GLY A 59 4.43 -0.38 -3.14
C GLY A 59 4.08 -0.46 -4.63
N ILE A 60 4.30 -1.63 -5.26
CA ILE A 60 3.91 -1.85 -6.67
C ILE A 60 2.45 -2.27 -6.78
N LEU A 61 1.97 -3.09 -5.82
CA LEU A 61 0.69 -3.80 -5.95
C LEU A 61 -0.46 -3.08 -5.25
N MET A 62 -0.23 -2.35 -4.16
CA MET A 62 -1.28 -1.68 -3.42
C MET A 62 -1.26 -0.17 -3.59
N VAL A 63 -2.42 0.43 -3.44
CA VAL A 63 -2.61 1.89 -3.41
C VAL A 63 -3.40 2.24 -2.17
N LEU A 64 -2.99 3.30 -1.48
CA LEU A 64 -3.70 3.76 -0.29
C LEU A 64 -3.58 5.27 -0.09
N ASN A 65 -4.52 5.78 0.67
CA ASN A 65 -4.48 7.09 1.32
C ASN A 65 -4.97 6.96 2.77
N ASN A 66 -5.43 8.03 3.40
CA ASN A 66 -5.96 7.97 4.76
C ASN A 66 -7.39 7.42 4.86
N HIS A 67 -8.07 7.17 3.75
CA HIS A 67 -9.45 6.66 3.71
C HIS A 67 -9.53 5.17 3.35
N GLY A 68 -8.69 4.71 2.44
CA GLY A 68 -8.82 3.35 1.93
C GLY A 68 -7.56 2.72 1.38
N ILE A 69 -7.69 1.44 1.07
CA ILE A 69 -6.68 0.59 0.44
C ILE A 69 -7.31 -0.14 -0.73
N LEU A 70 -6.68 -0.04 -1.89
CA LEU A 70 -6.97 -0.87 -3.06
C LEU A 70 -5.91 -1.95 -3.22
N LEU A 71 -6.35 -3.17 -3.38
CA LEU A 71 -5.52 -4.35 -3.61
C LEU A 71 -5.79 -4.95 -4.99
N PRO A 72 -4.80 -5.61 -5.61
CA PRO A 72 -5.01 -6.29 -6.88
C PRO A 72 -5.88 -7.53 -6.69
N ARG A 73 -6.56 -7.96 -7.76
CA ARG A 73 -7.42 -9.16 -7.77
C ARG A 73 -6.70 -10.46 -7.40
N THR A 74 -5.38 -10.47 -7.42
CA THR A 74 -4.55 -11.61 -7.01
C THR A 74 -4.35 -11.69 -5.49
N SER A 75 -4.83 -10.71 -4.73
CA SER A 75 -4.78 -10.74 -3.26
C SER A 75 -5.73 -11.77 -2.70
N SER A 76 -5.32 -12.44 -1.61
CA SER A 76 -6.15 -13.47 -0.98
C SER A 76 -7.24 -12.86 -0.07
N PRO A 77 -8.35 -13.59 0.16
CA PRO A 77 -9.36 -13.18 1.15
C PRO A 77 -8.79 -12.97 2.56
N GLU A 78 -7.78 -13.75 2.93
CA GLU A 78 -7.11 -13.65 4.23
C GLU A 78 -6.35 -12.32 4.36
N GLU A 79 -5.63 -11.89 3.32
CA GLU A 79 -4.94 -10.60 3.30
C GLU A 79 -5.91 -9.44 3.52
N ILE A 80 -7.06 -9.46 2.84
CA ILE A 80 -8.11 -8.45 2.98
C ILE A 80 -8.66 -8.45 4.40
N THR A 81 -8.99 -9.62 4.93
CA THR A 81 -9.54 -9.77 6.27
C THR A 81 -8.57 -9.24 7.33
N ASN A 82 -7.28 -9.54 7.20
CA ASN A 82 -6.25 -9.06 8.11
C ASN A 82 -6.11 -7.54 8.08
N LEU A 83 -6.08 -6.94 6.90
CA LEU A 83 -6.02 -5.48 6.76
C LEU A 83 -7.24 -4.79 7.35
N ARG A 84 -8.44 -5.35 7.15
CA ARG A 84 -9.68 -4.83 7.76
C ARG A 84 -9.71 -4.93 9.27
N LYS A 85 -9.05 -5.94 9.85
CA LYS A 85 -8.93 -6.08 11.31
C LYS A 85 -7.91 -5.14 11.92
N CYS A 86 -6.82 -4.90 11.21
CA CYS A 86 -5.68 -4.11 11.72
C CYS A 86 -5.81 -2.61 11.43
N THR A 87 -6.71 -2.22 10.54
CA THR A 87 -6.92 -0.81 10.17
C THR A 87 -8.39 -0.46 10.20
N ASP A 88 -8.68 0.83 10.25
CA ASP A 88 -10.02 1.41 10.08
C ASP A 88 -10.29 1.85 8.62
N LEU A 89 -9.42 1.45 7.70
CA LEU A 89 -9.47 1.83 6.31
C LEU A 89 -10.48 1.00 5.51
N ASN A 90 -11.03 1.59 4.46
CA ASN A 90 -11.90 0.90 3.52
C ASN A 90 -11.05 0.02 2.57
N VAL A 91 -10.98 -1.28 2.84
CA VAL A 91 -10.12 -2.21 2.08
C VAL A 91 -10.93 -2.93 1.02
N LYS A 92 -10.56 -2.77 -0.24
CA LYS A 92 -11.21 -3.44 -1.39
C LYS A 92 -10.22 -3.97 -2.42
N ILE A 93 -10.64 -5.01 -3.12
CA ILE A 93 -9.99 -5.48 -4.35
C ILE A 93 -10.54 -4.65 -5.51
N LEU A 94 -9.63 -4.18 -6.36
CA LEU A 94 -9.99 -3.63 -7.68
C LEU A 94 -9.86 -4.75 -8.71
N ASP A 95 -10.99 -5.15 -9.30
CA ASP A 95 -11.05 -6.32 -10.21
C ASP A 95 -10.65 -5.98 -11.66
N THR A 96 -9.71 -5.07 -11.83
CA THR A 96 -9.08 -4.80 -13.12
C THR A 96 -8.13 -5.94 -13.50
N LYS A 97 -7.89 -6.10 -14.79
CA LYS A 97 -6.89 -7.05 -15.29
C LYS A 97 -5.44 -6.70 -14.95
N TYR A 98 -5.20 -5.48 -14.50
CA TYR A 98 -3.87 -4.99 -14.13
C TYR A 98 -3.64 -5.15 -12.63
N ASN A 99 -2.50 -5.73 -12.26
CA ASN A 99 -2.18 -6.01 -10.85
C ASN A 99 -1.26 -4.96 -10.20
N ALA A 100 -0.43 -4.29 -10.99
CA ALA A 100 0.53 -3.32 -10.48
C ALA A 100 -0.14 -1.95 -10.19
N LEU A 101 -1.11 -1.94 -9.30
CA LEU A 101 -1.95 -0.76 -9.01
C LEU A 101 -1.11 0.43 -8.53
N GLY A 102 -0.09 0.19 -7.73
CA GLY A 102 0.81 1.24 -7.23
C GLY A 102 1.63 1.93 -8.32
N ASN A 103 1.80 1.30 -9.49
CA ASN A 103 2.44 1.92 -10.65
C ASN A 103 1.44 2.66 -11.56
N LEU A 104 0.15 2.43 -11.38
CA LEU A 104 -0.90 2.90 -12.29
C LEU A 104 -1.81 3.96 -11.68
N ILE A 105 -1.77 4.09 -10.35
CA ILE A 105 -2.63 5.00 -9.58
C ILE A 105 -1.77 5.74 -8.57
N SER A 106 -1.87 7.06 -8.55
CA SER A 106 -1.22 7.90 -7.55
C SER A 106 -2.25 8.82 -6.90
N VAL A 107 -2.34 8.79 -5.58
CA VAL A 107 -3.39 9.50 -4.83
C VAL A 107 -2.84 10.17 -3.58
N ASN A 108 -3.55 11.18 -3.14
CA ASN A 108 -3.55 11.68 -1.77
C ASN A 108 -5.00 11.80 -1.29
N ASP A 109 -5.25 12.45 -0.16
CA ASP A 109 -6.63 12.60 0.36
C ASP A 109 -7.50 13.61 -0.40
N LYS A 110 -6.93 14.37 -1.30
CA LYS A 110 -7.61 15.44 -2.05
C LYS A 110 -7.93 15.06 -3.50
N GLY A 111 -7.25 14.06 -4.02
CA GLY A 111 -7.45 13.64 -5.39
C GLY A 111 -6.39 12.65 -5.86
N GLY A 112 -6.55 12.18 -7.08
CA GLY A 112 -5.64 11.21 -7.66
C GLY A 112 -5.55 11.28 -9.16
N ILE A 113 -4.58 10.59 -9.70
CA ILE A 113 -4.39 10.35 -11.13
C ILE A 113 -4.34 8.86 -11.39
N VAL A 114 -4.98 8.44 -12.44
CA VAL A 114 -5.08 7.03 -12.85
C VAL A 114 -4.54 6.89 -14.26
N SER A 115 -3.72 5.89 -14.49
CA SER A 115 -3.24 5.57 -15.84
C SER A 115 -4.41 5.32 -16.81
N PRO A 116 -4.35 5.84 -18.03
CA PRO A 116 -5.42 5.64 -19.01
C PRO A 116 -5.61 4.18 -19.46
N ILE A 117 -4.71 3.26 -19.10
CA ILE A 117 -4.88 1.83 -19.37
C ILE A 117 -5.87 1.16 -18.41
N ILE A 118 -6.13 1.74 -17.24
CA ILE A 118 -7.18 1.25 -16.33
C ILE A 118 -8.53 1.47 -17.00
N GLU A 119 -9.36 0.46 -16.99
CA GLU A 119 -10.70 0.49 -17.59
C GLU A 119 -11.55 1.58 -16.93
N LYS A 120 -12.23 2.38 -17.74
CA LYS A 120 -12.99 3.55 -17.30
C LYS A 120 -14.04 3.25 -16.23
N GLU A 121 -14.60 2.05 -16.27
CA GLU A 121 -15.62 1.57 -15.31
C GLU A 121 -15.10 1.50 -13.87
N TYR A 122 -13.79 1.32 -13.67
CA TYR A 122 -13.19 1.24 -12.32
C TYR A 122 -12.86 2.60 -11.70
N VAL A 123 -12.89 3.69 -12.47
CA VAL A 123 -12.55 5.03 -11.93
C VAL A 123 -13.45 5.42 -10.77
N LYS A 124 -14.76 5.16 -10.90
CA LYS A 124 -15.72 5.45 -9.83
C LYS A 124 -15.47 4.61 -8.57
N GLU A 125 -15.13 3.35 -8.73
CA GLU A 125 -14.78 2.47 -7.59
C GLU A 125 -13.51 2.95 -6.89
N ILE A 126 -12.50 3.41 -7.63
CA ILE A 126 -11.28 4.00 -7.07
C ILE A 126 -11.62 5.24 -6.24
N GLU A 127 -12.45 6.16 -6.77
CA GLU A 127 -12.92 7.34 -6.05
C GLU A 127 -13.69 6.99 -4.77
N ASP A 128 -14.52 5.95 -4.80
CA ASP A 128 -15.36 5.56 -3.66
C ASP A 128 -14.56 4.90 -2.53
N VAL A 129 -13.37 4.35 -2.83
CA VAL A 129 -12.50 3.68 -1.84
C VAL A 129 -11.47 4.64 -1.25
N LEU A 130 -10.87 5.47 -2.07
CA LEU A 130 -9.77 6.37 -1.74
C LEU A 130 -10.24 7.81 -1.61
#